data_90ec03d3ebf6b58afe2b3e5fc52ff89e
#
_entry.id   90ec03d3ebf6b58afe2b3e5fc52ff89e
#
_cell.length_a   1.000
_cell.length_b   1.000
_cell.length_c   1.000
_cell.angle_alpha   90.00
_cell.angle_beta   90.00
_cell.angle_gamma   90.00
#
_symmetry.space_group_name_H-M   'P 1'
#
loop_
_entity.id
_entity.type
_entity.pdbx_description
1 polymer ?
#
loop_
_entity_poly.entity_id
_entity_poly.type
_entity_poly.pdbx_seq_one_letter_code
_entity_poly.pdbx_strand_id
1 'polypeptide(L)'
;MIKLRFGGPAWQFHYDRADLCAADRVRAGERRAPRAERDWQVSRAVAAALRRAAGVAPETTLSLSHKQGHALAGLAPAGWTLAVDLERCQPRDTAALAAWVCTDAEQAALAGIAGAEARLEAFYMVWTLKEALLKAAGLPFPAGMRQVGLALFGGAGIDTAELRAPGPDWEARAWRLPDGWIAAAAWRAPAAAAAVAVQWQSGDEAGEGPLPTGGPALLGRWRSAPAAAGP
;
A
#
# COMPACT_ATOMS: atom_id res chain seq x y z
N MET A 1 6.88 14.37 -4.27
CA MET A 1 7.35 13.41 -3.26
C MET A 1 6.15 12.78 -2.60
N ILE A 2 6.11 11.45 -2.49
CA ILE A 2 5.08 10.71 -1.74
C ILE A 2 5.55 10.55 -0.29
N LYS A 3 4.66 10.74 0.65
CA LYS A 3 4.92 10.54 2.08
C LYS A 3 4.08 9.36 2.57
N LEU A 4 4.68 8.44 3.32
CA LEU A 4 4.03 7.26 3.90
C LEU A 4 4.21 7.26 5.42
N ARG A 5 3.21 6.77 6.15
CA ARG A 5 3.29 6.53 7.60
C ARG A 5 2.60 5.22 7.95
N PHE A 6 3.29 4.39 8.69
CA PHE A 6 2.77 3.17 9.30
C PHE A 6 2.62 3.38 10.79
N GLY A 7 1.62 2.77 11.40
CA GLY A 7 1.41 2.76 12.83
C GLY A 7 0.58 1.56 13.27
N GLY A 8 0.84 1.11 14.49
CA GLY A 8 0.20 -0.04 15.11
C GLY A 8 -0.81 0.33 16.19
N PRO A 9 -1.12 -0.61 17.11
CA PRO A 9 -2.22 -0.47 18.06
C PRO A 9 -2.10 0.71 19.02
N ALA A 10 -0.89 1.14 19.37
CA ALA A 10 -0.66 2.28 20.27
C ALA A 10 -1.22 3.60 19.73
N TRP A 11 -1.37 3.72 18.41
CA TRP A 11 -1.97 4.90 17.79
C TRP A 11 -3.43 5.11 18.14
N GLN A 12 -4.14 4.12 18.69
CA GLN A 12 -5.50 4.28 19.20
C GLN A 12 -5.58 5.39 20.25
N PHE A 13 -4.56 5.54 21.09
CA PHE A 13 -4.52 6.55 22.17
C PHE A 13 -4.26 7.98 21.65
N HIS A 14 -3.87 8.12 20.39
CA HIS A 14 -3.67 9.39 19.68
C HIS A 14 -4.85 9.78 18.78
N TYR A 15 -5.93 9.01 18.84
CA TYR A 15 -7.14 9.35 18.10
C TYR A 15 -7.83 10.55 18.73
N ASP A 16 -8.00 11.61 17.94
CA ASP A 16 -8.78 12.79 18.31
C ASP A 16 -9.82 13.07 17.21
N ARG A 17 -11.07 13.29 17.63
CA ARG A 17 -12.15 13.67 16.71
C ARG A 17 -11.93 15.05 16.09
N ALA A 18 -11.21 15.94 16.75
CA ALA A 18 -10.85 17.25 16.23
C ALA A 18 -9.97 17.18 14.97
N ASP A 19 -9.15 16.12 14.85
CA ASP A 19 -8.25 15.90 13.71
C ASP A 19 -8.94 15.31 12.47
N LEU A 20 -10.21 14.96 12.57
CA LEU A 20 -10.96 14.33 11.49
C LEU A 20 -11.32 15.34 10.40
N CYS A 21 -11.22 14.93 9.13
CA CYS A 21 -11.85 15.65 8.03
C CYS A 21 -13.39 15.60 8.13
N ALA A 22 -14.08 16.46 7.39
CA ALA A 22 -15.55 16.56 7.45
C ALA A 22 -16.23 15.21 7.17
N ALA A 23 -15.79 14.48 6.16
CA ALA A 23 -16.33 13.16 5.82
C ALA A 23 -16.14 12.13 6.95
N ASP A 24 -14.97 12.13 7.59
CA ASP A 24 -14.68 11.23 8.70
C ASP A 24 -15.44 11.63 9.99
N ARG A 25 -15.70 12.93 10.21
CA ARG A 25 -16.55 13.38 11.34
C ARG A 25 -17.97 12.83 11.26
N VAL A 26 -18.56 12.78 10.06
CA VAL A 26 -19.87 12.15 9.84
C VAL A 26 -19.82 10.68 10.21
N ARG A 27 -18.81 9.95 9.73
CA ARG A 27 -18.65 8.52 9.96
C ARG A 27 -18.24 8.15 11.39
N ALA A 28 -17.69 9.09 12.15
CA ALA A 28 -17.28 8.87 13.54
C ALA A 28 -18.47 8.57 14.49
N GLY A 29 -19.70 8.87 14.08
CA GLY A 29 -20.92 8.52 14.80
C GLY A 29 -21.48 7.12 14.48
N GLU A 30 -20.95 6.42 13.49
CA GLU A 30 -21.41 5.08 13.12
C GLU A 30 -21.05 4.06 14.20
N ARG A 31 -21.99 3.14 14.49
CA ARG A 31 -21.72 2.02 15.43
C ARG A 31 -20.84 0.99 14.73
N ARG A 32 -19.74 0.63 15.37
CA ARG A 32 -18.80 -0.39 14.91
C ARG A 32 -18.62 -1.48 15.98
N ALA A 33 -18.31 -2.71 15.55
CA ALA A 33 -17.84 -3.74 16.46
C ALA A 33 -16.51 -3.29 17.10
N PRO A 34 -16.16 -3.73 18.32
CA PRO A 34 -14.99 -3.24 19.06
C PRO A 34 -13.68 -3.32 18.28
N ARG A 35 -13.48 -4.38 17.49
CA ARG A 35 -12.31 -4.53 16.63
C ARG A 35 -12.29 -3.50 15.49
N ALA A 36 -13.42 -3.32 14.81
CA ALA A 36 -13.53 -2.36 13.72
C ALA A 36 -13.41 -0.91 14.23
N GLU A 37 -13.86 -0.62 15.43
CA GLU A 37 -13.68 0.68 16.08
C GLU A 37 -12.22 0.96 16.37
N ARG A 38 -11.46 -0.01 16.88
CA ARG A 38 -10.00 0.14 17.06
C ARG A 38 -9.28 0.37 15.74
N ASP A 39 -9.58 -0.43 14.72
CA ASP A 39 -8.99 -0.28 13.39
C ASP A 39 -9.31 1.11 12.81
N TRP A 40 -10.54 1.61 13.02
CA TRP A 40 -10.94 2.95 12.66
C TRP A 40 -10.08 4.01 13.37
N GLN A 41 -10.01 3.97 14.71
CA GLN A 41 -9.27 4.96 15.51
C GLN A 41 -7.78 4.99 15.14
N VAL A 42 -7.13 3.83 15.05
CA VAL A 42 -5.72 3.73 14.63
C VAL A 42 -5.53 4.35 13.25
N SER A 43 -6.36 4.00 12.29
CA SER A 43 -6.22 4.51 10.93
C SER A 43 -6.36 6.02 10.84
N ARG A 44 -7.27 6.62 11.61
CA ARG A 44 -7.48 8.07 11.64
C ARG A 44 -6.38 8.82 12.37
N ALA A 45 -5.86 8.25 13.46
CA ALA A 45 -4.71 8.82 14.18
C ALA A 45 -3.45 8.84 13.30
N VAL A 46 -3.15 7.73 12.61
CA VAL A 46 -2.01 7.65 11.68
C VAL A 46 -2.17 8.64 10.51
N ALA A 47 -3.39 8.79 9.97
CA ALA A 47 -3.67 9.77 8.92
C ALA A 47 -3.48 11.20 9.39
N ALA A 48 -3.97 11.54 10.58
CA ALA A 48 -3.81 12.87 11.18
C ALA A 48 -2.34 13.20 11.41
N ALA A 49 -1.58 12.26 11.96
CA ALA A 49 -0.14 12.43 12.17
C ALA A 49 0.62 12.63 10.85
N LEU A 50 0.27 11.89 9.78
CA LEU A 50 0.87 12.10 8.47
C LEU A 50 0.56 13.49 7.92
N ARG A 51 -0.68 13.98 8.05
CA ARG A 51 -1.05 15.34 7.62
C ARG A 51 -0.30 16.41 8.42
N ARG A 52 -0.22 16.28 9.74
CA ARG A 52 0.55 17.21 10.60
C ARG A 52 2.02 17.25 10.19
N ALA A 53 2.66 16.09 10.06
CA ALA A 53 4.07 16.00 9.64
C ALA A 53 4.31 16.53 8.21
N ALA A 54 3.29 16.50 7.37
CA ALA A 54 3.34 17.06 6.03
C ALA A 54 3.02 18.56 5.96
N GLY A 55 2.48 19.15 7.05
CA GLY A 55 2.04 20.54 7.08
C GLY A 55 0.81 20.82 6.20
N VAL A 56 -0.10 19.83 6.06
CA VAL A 56 -1.30 19.96 5.21
C VAL A 56 -2.59 19.92 6.03
N ALA A 57 -3.65 20.51 5.48
CA ALA A 57 -4.95 20.60 6.12
C ALA A 57 -5.60 19.21 6.35
N PRO A 58 -6.49 19.06 7.35
CA PRO A 58 -7.23 17.83 7.62
C PRO A 58 -8.01 17.32 6.40
N GLU A 59 -8.48 18.22 5.56
CA GLU A 59 -9.27 17.90 4.35
C GLU A 59 -8.41 17.38 3.17
N THR A 60 -7.08 17.44 3.28
CA THR A 60 -6.20 16.92 2.23
C THR A 60 -6.41 15.42 2.06
N THR A 61 -6.78 15.04 0.84
CA THR A 61 -7.02 13.63 0.49
C THR A 61 -5.76 12.80 0.67
N LEU A 62 -5.91 11.65 1.29
CA LEU A 62 -4.87 10.65 1.42
C LEU A 62 -5.45 9.24 1.23
N SER A 63 -4.59 8.29 0.93
CA SER A 63 -4.96 6.88 0.88
C SER A 63 -4.70 6.21 2.21
N LEU A 64 -5.61 5.31 2.61
CA LEU A 64 -5.53 4.54 3.85
C LEU A 64 -5.74 3.05 3.57
N SER A 65 -4.95 2.22 4.23
CA SER A 65 -5.23 0.80 4.45
C SER A 65 -5.07 0.48 5.92
N HIS A 66 -5.92 -0.38 6.46
CA HIS A 66 -5.84 -0.79 7.87
C HIS A 66 -6.27 -2.24 8.05
N LYS A 67 -5.62 -2.92 8.99
CA LYS A 67 -5.88 -4.32 9.31
C LYS A 67 -5.36 -4.65 10.70
N GLN A 68 -6.16 -5.34 11.51
CA GLN A 68 -5.73 -5.89 12.80
C GLN A 68 -5.05 -4.86 13.73
N GLY A 69 -5.62 -3.68 13.85
CA GLY A 69 -5.08 -2.62 14.72
C GLY A 69 -3.86 -1.88 14.14
N HIS A 70 -3.51 -2.11 12.89
CA HIS A 70 -2.43 -1.38 12.20
C HIS A 70 -2.99 -0.60 11.02
N ALA A 71 -2.31 0.47 10.64
CA ALA A 71 -2.69 1.31 9.52
C ALA A 71 -1.48 1.80 8.72
N LEU A 72 -1.69 1.96 7.44
CA LEU A 72 -0.78 2.64 6.51
C LEU A 72 -1.51 3.81 5.89
N ALA A 73 -0.93 5.00 6.01
CA ALA A 73 -1.39 6.21 5.34
C ALA A 73 -0.40 6.62 4.25
N GLY A 74 -0.92 7.09 3.12
CA GLY A 74 -0.12 7.62 2.02
C GLY A 74 -0.63 8.96 1.54
N LEU A 75 0.26 9.94 1.37
CA LEU A 75 -0.01 11.27 0.88
C LEU A 75 0.82 11.55 -0.36
N ALA A 76 0.18 12.03 -1.42
CA ALA A 76 0.83 12.48 -2.65
C ALA A 76 0.54 13.97 -2.91
N PRO A 77 1.31 14.63 -3.79
CA PRO A 77 1.00 15.96 -4.26
C PRO A 77 -0.38 16.04 -4.93
N ALA A 78 -0.96 17.22 -4.95
CA ALA A 78 -2.23 17.45 -5.64
C ALA A 78 -2.15 17.05 -7.12
N GLY A 79 -3.23 16.49 -7.65
CA GLY A 79 -3.31 16.01 -9.03
C GLY A 79 -2.69 14.63 -9.30
N TRP A 80 -2.08 14.01 -8.28
CA TRP A 80 -1.58 12.64 -8.38
C TRP A 80 -2.62 11.62 -7.97
N THR A 81 -2.61 10.48 -8.61
CA THR A 81 -3.32 9.30 -8.12
C THR A 81 -2.38 8.52 -7.20
N LEU A 82 -2.83 8.17 -5.99
CA LEU A 82 -2.10 7.33 -5.05
C LEU A 82 -3.06 6.40 -4.32
N ALA A 83 -2.68 5.14 -4.20
CA ALA A 83 -3.26 4.29 -3.17
C ALA A 83 -2.19 3.45 -2.47
N VAL A 84 -2.50 3.09 -1.23
CA VAL A 84 -1.68 2.20 -0.40
C VAL A 84 -2.47 0.98 0.03
N ASP A 85 -1.77 -0.11 0.26
CA ASP A 85 -2.31 -1.30 0.89
C ASP A 85 -1.36 -1.88 1.92
N LEU A 86 -1.92 -2.63 2.89
CA LEU A 86 -1.23 -3.17 4.05
C LEU A 86 -1.75 -4.58 4.37
N GLU A 87 -0.84 -5.55 4.34
CA GLU A 87 -1.15 -6.94 4.67
C GLU A 87 -0.14 -7.52 5.68
N ARG A 88 -0.58 -8.48 6.47
CA ARG A 88 0.29 -9.23 7.37
C ARG A 88 0.51 -10.63 6.82
N CYS A 89 1.78 -11.04 6.71
CA CYS A 89 2.13 -12.41 6.36
C CYS A 89 1.61 -13.38 7.42
N GLN A 90 0.73 -14.27 7.00
CA GLN A 90 0.17 -15.32 7.85
C GLN A 90 0.12 -16.62 7.06
N PRO A 91 0.39 -17.77 7.68
CA PRO A 91 0.24 -19.06 7.01
C PRO A 91 -1.16 -19.21 6.42
N ARG A 92 -1.24 -19.47 5.11
CA ARG A 92 -2.48 -19.68 4.35
C ARG A 92 -2.21 -20.62 3.19
N ASP A 93 -3.25 -21.16 2.61
CA ASP A 93 -3.16 -21.78 1.28
C ASP A 93 -2.97 -20.68 0.22
N THR A 94 -1.70 -20.29 0.05
CA THR A 94 -1.33 -19.26 -0.93
C THR A 94 -1.47 -19.74 -2.36
N ALA A 95 -1.44 -21.06 -2.62
CA ALA A 95 -1.64 -21.60 -3.96
C ALA A 95 -3.09 -21.41 -4.42
N ALA A 96 -4.06 -21.76 -3.57
CA ALA A 96 -5.48 -21.53 -3.88
C ALA A 96 -5.80 -20.04 -4.05
N LEU A 97 -5.23 -19.17 -3.20
CA LEU A 97 -5.42 -17.73 -3.32
C LEU A 97 -4.75 -17.17 -4.60
N ALA A 98 -3.54 -17.61 -4.93
CA ALA A 98 -2.86 -17.22 -6.16
C ALA A 98 -3.63 -17.65 -7.40
N ALA A 99 -4.20 -18.86 -7.42
CA ALA A 99 -5.05 -19.32 -8.51
C ALA A 99 -6.26 -18.42 -8.76
N TRP A 100 -6.76 -17.78 -7.70
CA TRP A 100 -7.90 -16.87 -7.79
C TRP A 100 -7.51 -15.48 -8.30
N VAL A 101 -6.38 -14.90 -7.82
CA VAL A 101 -6.06 -13.48 -8.03
C VAL A 101 -4.87 -13.23 -8.96
N CYS A 102 -4.01 -14.21 -9.17
CA CYS A 102 -2.80 -14.11 -9.99
C CYS A 102 -3.03 -14.64 -11.41
N THR A 103 -2.29 -14.11 -12.37
CA THR A 103 -2.17 -14.72 -13.70
C THR A 103 -1.34 -16.00 -13.63
N ASP A 104 -1.40 -16.82 -14.67
CA ASP A 104 -0.65 -18.07 -14.73
C ASP A 104 0.88 -17.81 -14.65
N ALA A 105 1.36 -16.72 -15.27
CA ALA A 105 2.76 -16.31 -15.17
C ALA A 105 3.16 -15.90 -13.74
N GLU A 106 2.32 -15.16 -13.03
CA GLU A 106 2.55 -14.81 -11.63
C GLU A 106 2.51 -16.05 -10.72
N GLN A 107 1.58 -16.99 -10.97
CA GLN A 107 1.51 -18.26 -10.24
C GLN A 107 2.78 -19.09 -10.45
N ALA A 108 3.25 -19.22 -11.70
CA ALA A 108 4.47 -19.94 -12.03
C ALA A 108 5.70 -19.31 -11.36
N ALA A 109 5.82 -17.98 -11.39
CA ALA A 109 6.91 -17.25 -10.71
C ALA A 109 6.89 -17.49 -9.19
N LEU A 110 5.72 -17.41 -8.56
CA LEU A 110 5.57 -17.69 -7.12
C LEU A 110 5.92 -19.14 -6.79
N ALA A 111 5.48 -20.10 -7.60
CA ALA A 111 5.78 -21.52 -7.40
C ALA A 111 7.29 -21.83 -7.52
N GLY A 112 8.01 -21.10 -8.38
CA GLY A 112 9.45 -21.21 -8.58
C GLY A 112 10.30 -20.71 -7.41
N ILE A 113 9.74 -19.97 -6.47
CA ILE A 113 10.48 -19.44 -5.31
C ILE A 113 10.79 -20.58 -4.33
N ALA A 114 12.08 -20.78 -4.06
CA ALA A 114 12.54 -21.77 -3.10
C ALA A 114 12.23 -21.32 -1.65
N GLY A 115 11.75 -22.26 -0.82
CA GLY A 115 11.41 -22.01 0.56
C GLY A 115 9.99 -21.48 0.78
N ALA A 116 9.31 -22.06 1.78
CA ALA A 116 7.91 -21.75 2.05
C ALA A 116 7.72 -20.31 2.57
N GLU A 117 8.63 -19.84 3.40
CA GLU A 117 8.59 -18.49 3.96
C GLU A 117 8.80 -17.42 2.89
N ALA A 118 9.82 -17.58 2.04
CA ALA A 118 10.08 -16.66 0.92
C ALA A 118 8.90 -16.62 -0.06
N ARG A 119 8.32 -17.76 -0.34
CA ARG A 119 7.14 -17.86 -1.20
C ARG A 119 5.91 -17.19 -0.58
N LEU A 120 5.70 -17.37 0.73
CA LEU A 120 4.63 -16.71 1.47
C LEU A 120 4.79 -15.18 1.40
N GLU A 121 5.98 -14.67 1.65
CA GLU A 121 6.26 -13.24 1.56
C GLU A 121 6.04 -12.70 0.16
N ALA A 122 6.57 -13.38 -0.85
CA ALA A 122 6.37 -12.97 -2.25
C ALA A 122 4.90 -12.97 -2.65
N PHE A 123 4.11 -13.94 -2.20
CA PHE A 123 2.67 -13.96 -2.42
C PHE A 123 2.01 -12.72 -1.81
N TYR A 124 2.29 -12.41 -0.53
CA TYR A 124 1.71 -11.24 0.11
C TYR A 124 2.17 -9.93 -0.53
N MET A 125 3.42 -9.86 -0.99
CA MET A 125 3.92 -8.72 -1.74
C MET A 125 3.12 -8.50 -3.03
N VAL A 126 2.90 -9.56 -3.83
CA VAL A 126 2.09 -9.48 -5.07
C VAL A 126 0.63 -9.13 -4.75
N TRP A 127 0.05 -9.73 -3.72
CA TRP A 127 -1.32 -9.44 -3.27
C TRP A 127 -1.48 -7.96 -2.90
N THR A 128 -0.64 -7.47 -1.99
CA THR A 128 -0.68 -6.09 -1.49
C THR A 128 -0.43 -5.07 -2.62
N LEU A 129 0.49 -5.39 -3.53
CA LEU A 129 0.73 -4.60 -4.74
C LEU A 129 -0.54 -4.48 -5.61
N LYS A 130 -1.21 -5.61 -5.87
CA LYS A 130 -2.43 -5.64 -6.68
C LYS A 130 -3.56 -4.86 -6.01
N GLU A 131 -3.75 -5.01 -4.70
CA GLU A 131 -4.77 -4.24 -3.97
C GLU A 131 -4.49 -2.74 -4.01
N ALA A 132 -3.24 -2.30 -3.85
CA ALA A 132 -2.87 -0.90 -4.02
C ALA A 132 -3.18 -0.39 -5.43
N LEU A 133 -2.86 -1.17 -6.47
CA LEU A 133 -3.17 -0.84 -7.87
C LEU A 133 -4.67 -0.75 -8.12
N LEU A 134 -5.46 -1.73 -7.63
CA LEU A 134 -6.92 -1.71 -7.77
C LEU A 134 -7.52 -0.45 -7.14
N LYS A 135 -7.11 -0.14 -5.91
CA LYS A 135 -7.58 1.04 -5.18
C LYS A 135 -7.23 2.33 -5.93
N ALA A 136 -5.99 2.43 -6.42
CA ALA A 136 -5.52 3.60 -7.16
C ALA A 136 -6.24 3.77 -8.51
N ALA A 137 -6.52 2.66 -9.19
CA ALA A 137 -7.17 2.65 -10.50
C ALA A 137 -8.72 2.68 -10.44
N GLY A 138 -9.30 2.58 -9.24
CA GLY A 138 -10.76 2.48 -9.08
C GLY A 138 -11.36 1.20 -9.66
N LEU A 139 -10.57 0.11 -9.73
CA LEU A 139 -11.03 -1.17 -10.26
C LEU A 139 -11.72 -2.00 -9.19
N PRO A 140 -12.74 -2.81 -9.56
CA PRO A 140 -13.49 -3.61 -8.60
C PRO A 140 -12.67 -4.81 -8.09
N PHE A 141 -12.77 -5.10 -6.80
CA PHE A 141 -12.28 -6.34 -6.21
C PHE A 141 -13.41 -7.40 -6.22
N PRO A 142 -13.14 -8.67 -6.51
CA PRO A 142 -11.86 -9.26 -6.94
C PRO A 142 -11.67 -9.25 -8.47
N ALA A 143 -12.68 -8.83 -9.24
CA ALA A 143 -12.70 -8.95 -10.70
C ALA A 143 -11.52 -8.27 -11.41
N GLY A 144 -10.98 -7.19 -10.83
CA GLY A 144 -9.82 -6.47 -11.35
C GLY A 144 -8.47 -7.09 -11.02
N MET A 145 -8.38 -8.06 -10.10
CA MET A 145 -7.10 -8.57 -9.58
C MET A 145 -6.19 -9.16 -10.67
N ARG A 146 -6.75 -9.83 -11.68
CA ARG A 146 -5.96 -10.38 -12.80
C ARG A 146 -5.59 -9.35 -13.86
N GLN A 147 -6.21 -8.15 -13.83
CA GLN A 147 -5.94 -7.07 -14.77
C GLN A 147 -4.71 -6.24 -14.36
N VAL A 148 -4.34 -6.25 -13.09
CA VAL A 148 -3.18 -5.52 -12.53
C VAL A 148 -2.19 -6.47 -11.88
N GLY A 149 -0.97 -6.01 -11.62
CA GLY A 149 0.08 -6.78 -10.95
C GLY A 149 1.40 -6.73 -11.72
N LEU A 150 2.03 -7.87 -11.89
CA LEU A 150 3.33 -8.00 -12.54
C LEU A 150 3.20 -8.61 -13.94
N ALA A 151 3.85 -8.00 -14.92
CA ALA A 151 4.02 -8.55 -16.26
C ALA A 151 5.38 -9.25 -16.32
N LEU A 152 5.34 -10.57 -16.39
CA LEU A 152 6.51 -11.46 -16.38
C LEU A 152 6.72 -12.00 -17.78
N PHE A 153 7.77 -11.55 -18.45
CA PHE A 153 8.11 -11.96 -19.81
C PHE A 153 9.36 -12.85 -19.81
N GLY A 154 9.35 -13.90 -20.64
CA GLY A 154 10.55 -14.68 -20.94
C GLY A 154 11.25 -15.32 -19.74
N GLY A 155 10.52 -15.67 -18.69
CA GLY A 155 11.11 -16.24 -17.47
C GLY A 155 11.69 -15.20 -16.51
N ALA A 156 11.37 -13.93 -16.69
CA ALA A 156 11.75 -12.87 -15.75
C ALA A 156 11.29 -13.18 -14.31
N GLY A 157 12.15 -12.91 -13.37
CA GLY A 157 11.81 -12.96 -11.93
C GLY A 157 10.89 -11.82 -11.52
N ILE A 158 10.31 -11.93 -10.35
CA ILE A 158 9.45 -10.88 -9.76
C ILE A 158 10.17 -9.53 -9.68
N ASP A 159 11.47 -9.53 -9.41
CA ASP A 159 12.29 -8.32 -9.25
C ASP A 159 12.54 -7.57 -10.57
N THR A 160 12.46 -8.25 -11.71
CA THR A 160 12.70 -7.70 -13.04
C THR A 160 11.44 -7.52 -13.87
N ALA A 161 10.28 -7.80 -13.28
CA ALA A 161 8.99 -7.67 -13.92
C ALA A 161 8.65 -6.21 -14.23
N GLU A 162 7.87 -6.00 -15.29
CA GLU A 162 7.18 -4.72 -15.49
C GLU A 162 5.88 -4.68 -14.69
N LEU A 163 5.39 -3.47 -14.43
CA LEU A 163 4.10 -3.28 -13.79
C LEU A 163 2.97 -3.44 -14.83
N ARG A 164 2.09 -4.42 -14.64
CA ARG A 164 0.84 -4.49 -15.37
C ARG A 164 -0.18 -3.61 -14.67
N ALA A 165 -0.50 -2.46 -15.28
CA ALA A 165 -1.40 -1.45 -14.76
C ALA A 165 -2.40 -1.02 -15.85
N PRO A 166 -3.51 -0.35 -15.50
CA PRO A 166 -4.53 0.08 -16.45
C PRO A 166 -4.12 1.32 -17.25
N GLY A 167 -2.97 1.26 -17.90
CA GLY A 167 -2.42 2.32 -18.74
C GLY A 167 -0.96 2.62 -18.43
N PRO A 168 -0.39 3.65 -19.06
CA PRO A 168 1.01 4.03 -18.92
C PRO A 168 1.28 4.83 -17.64
N ASP A 169 2.57 5.03 -17.37
CA ASP A 169 3.11 5.94 -16.36
C ASP A 169 2.73 5.62 -14.90
N TRP A 170 2.37 4.37 -14.62
CA TRP A 170 2.20 3.90 -13.26
C TRP A 170 3.54 3.48 -12.66
N GLU A 171 3.72 3.80 -11.40
CA GLU A 171 4.77 3.26 -10.54
C GLU A 171 4.17 2.59 -9.33
N ALA A 172 4.88 1.57 -8.82
CA ALA A 172 4.54 0.93 -7.56
C ALA A 172 5.80 0.48 -6.83
N ARG A 173 5.72 0.43 -5.52
CA ARG A 173 6.76 -0.13 -4.64
C ARG A 173 6.11 -0.95 -3.54
N ALA A 174 6.84 -1.95 -3.06
CA ALA A 174 6.47 -2.73 -1.89
C ALA A 174 7.61 -2.77 -0.88
N TRP A 175 7.27 -2.85 0.39
CA TRP A 175 8.23 -2.86 1.50
C TRP A 175 7.85 -3.92 2.53
N ARG A 176 8.89 -4.48 3.16
CA ARG A 176 8.75 -5.26 4.39
C ARG A 176 8.83 -4.31 5.58
N LEU A 177 7.82 -4.35 6.41
CA LEU A 177 7.72 -3.67 7.69
C LEU A 177 8.02 -4.65 8.83
N PRO A 178 8.22 -4.18 10.07
CA PRO A 178 8.36 -5.05 11.24
C PRO A 178 7.20 -6.05 11.39
N ASP A 179 7.41 -7.13 12.12
CA ASP A 179 6.40 -8.13 12.52
C ASP A 179 5.65 -8.81 11.36
N GLY A 180 6.32 -8.94 10.21
CA GLY A 180 5.79 -9.63 9.04
C GLY A 180 4.71 -8.83 8.28
N TRP A 181 4.67 -7.51 8.43
CA TRP A 181 3.81 -6.67 7.62
C TRP A 181 4.44 -6.38 6.26
N ILE A 182 3.59 -6.36 5.24
CA ILE A 182 3.92 -5.93 3.87
C ILE A 182 3.08 -4.70 3.55
N ALA A 183 3.76 -3.65 3.10
CA ALA A 183 3.14 -2.44 2.60
C ALA A 183 3.37 -2.32 1.10
N ALA A 184 2.39 -1.80 0.37
CA ALA A 184 2.56 -1.38 -1.01
C ALA A 184 1.96 0.00 -1.25
N ALA A 185 2.56 0.73 -2.17
CA ALA A 185 2.01 1.97 -2.71
C ALA A 185 2.06 1.91 -4.24
N ALA A 186 0.95 2.30 -4.87
CA ALA A 186 0.85 2.43 -6.32
C ALA A 186 0.37 3.85 -6.65
N TRP A 187 0.99 4.45 -7.65
CA TRP A 187 0.67 5.84 -8.03
C TRP A 187 0.86 6.10 -9.52
N ARG A 188 0.20 7.15 -9.98
CA ARG A 188 0.42 7.75 -11.27
C ARG A 188 0.59 9.26 -11.07
N ALA A 189 1.73 9.78 -11.54
CA ALA A 189 2.03 11.20 -11.56
C ALA A 189 1.54 11.84 -12.87
N PRO A 190 1.26 13.15 -12.91
CA PRO A 190 1.14 13.86 -14.17
C PRO A 190 2.40 13.69 -15.03
N ALA A 191 2.26 13.69 -16.36
CA ALA A 191 3.29 13.32 -17.35
C ALA A 191 4.63 14.06 -17.25
N ALA A 192 4.73 15.16 -16.53
CA ALA A 192 5.94 15.98 -16.38
C ALA A 192 6.70 15.71 -15.06
N ALA A 193 6.33 14.73 -14.26
CA ALA A 193 6.96 14.52 -12.95
C ALA A 193 8.31 13.79 -13.10
N ALA A 194 9.37 14.40 -12.57
CA ALA A 194 10.68 13.76 -12.39
C ALA A 194 10.59 12.52 -11.47
N ALA A 195 11.70 11.79 -11.35
CA ALA A 195 11.77 10.60 -10.50
C ALA A 195 11.13 10.81 -9.11
N VAL A 196 10.18 9.94 -8.75
CA VAL A 196 9.38 10.09 -7.53
C VAL A 196 10.15 9.61 -6.32
N ALA A 197 10.43 10.53 -5.40
CA ALA A 197 10.92 10.16 -4.07
C ALA A 197 9.74 9.71 -3.18
N VAL A 198 9.95 8.61 -2.45
CA VAL A 198 9.05 8.13 -1.40
C VAL A 198 9.76 8.31 -0.07
N GLN A 199 9.10 8.98 0.86
CA GLN A 199 9.61 9.23 2.21
C GLN A 199 8.70 8.57 3.24
N TRP A 200 9.29 7.75 4.09
CA TRP A 200 8.63 7.25 5.28
C TRP A 200 8.72 8.29 6.39
N GLN A 201 7.57 8.61 6.95
CA GLN A 201 7.48 9.47 8.12
C GLN A 201 7.57 8.58 9.36
N SER A 202 8.64 8.75 10.12
CA SER A 202 8.83 8.14 11.42
C SER A 202 8.65 9.20 12.50
N GLY A 203 8.15 8.81 13.64
CA GLY A 203 8.04 9.65 14.83
C GLY A 203 7.61 8.77 15.98
N ASP A 204 8.19 9.00 17.15
CA ASP A 204 7.92 8.24 18.37
C ASP A 204 6.68 8.77 19.12
N GLU A 205 5.74 9.40 18.38
CA GLU A 205 4.54 9.99 18.98
C GLU A 205 3.70 8.96 19.76
N ALA A 206 3.73 7.69 19.33
CA ALA A 206 2.97 6.62 19.96
C ALA A 206 3.85 5.63 20.77
N GLY A 207 5.13 5.91 20.95
CA GLY A 207 6.03 5.01 21.68
C GLY A 207 6.30 3.66 20.99
N GLU A 208 6.01 3.56 19.68
CA GLU A 208 6.19 2.31 18.91
C GLU A 208 7.63 2.11 18.43
N GLY A 209 8.50 3.02 18.80
CA GLY A 209 9.88 3.04 18.32
C GLY A 209 10.03 3.56 16.88
N PRO A 210 11.22 4.02 16.49
CA PRO A 210 11.47 4.47 15.14
C PRO A 210 11.44 3.29 14.17
N LEU A 211 10.99 3.54 12.95
CA LEU A 211 11.27 2.63 11.84
C LEU A 211 12.80 2.40 11.73
N PRO A 212 13.24 1.25 11.21
CA PRO A 212 14.66 0.96 11.04
C PRO A 212 15.40 2.14 10.40
N THR A 213 16.64 2.38 10.82
CA THR A 213 17.49 3.42 10.21
C THR A 213 17.57 3.18 8.71
N GLY A 214 17.16 4.16 7.91
CA GLY A 214 17.01 4.03 6.45
C GLY A 214 15.61 3.66 5.97
N GLY A 215 14.66 3.46 6.88
CA GLY A 215 13.26 3.10 6.57
C GLY A 215 13.04 1.60 6.41
N PRO A 216 11.80 1.19 6.03
CA PRO A 216 11.46 -0.21 5.77
C PRO A 216 12.25 -0.79 4.59
N ALA A 217 12.52 -2.11 4.66
CA ALA A 217 13.23 -2.81 3.60
C ALA A 217 12.41 -2.82 2.30
N LEU A 218 12.95 -2.26 1.23
CA LEU A 218 12.33 -2.27 -0.09
C LEU A 218 12.35 -3.70 -0.64
N LEU A 219 11.18 -4.25 -0.97
CA LEU A 219 11.02 -5.56 -1.59
C LEU A 219 11.02 -5.50 -3.12
N GLY A 220 10.52 -4.41 -3.68
CA GLY A 220 10.53 -4.23 -5.12
C GLY A 220 10.03 -2.85 -5.56
N ARG A 221 10.37 -2.53 -6.81
CA ARG A 221 9.99 -1.30 -7.50
C ARG A 221 9.67 -1.62 -8.95
N TRP A 222 8.48 -1.25 -9.38
CA TRP A 222 8.00 -1.56 -10.72
C TRP A 222 7.43 -0.32 -11.40
N ARG A 223 7.49 -0.33 -12.73
CA ARG A 223 6.90 0.69 -13.59
C ARG A 223 6.14 0.03 -14.73
N SER A 224 5.04 0.61 -15.13
CA SER A 224 4.40 0.25 -16.40
C SER A 224 5.15 0.90 -17.58
N ALA A 225 4.91 0.37 -18.77
CA ALA A 225 5.42 1.00 -19.98
C ALA A 225 5.04 2.51 -20.02
N PRO A 226 5.92 3.38 -20.53
CA PRO A 226 5.58 4.78 -20.76
C PRO A 226 4.46 4.91 -21.80
N ALA A 227 3.75 6.05 -21.77
CA ALA A 227 2.87 6.41 -22.88
C ALA A 227 3.68 6.41 -24.21
N ALA A 228 3.13 5.80 -25.24
CA ALA A 228 3.72 5.93 -26.56
C ALA A 228 3.86 7.42 -26.89
N ALA A 229 5.07 7.85 -27.30
CA ALA A 229 5.23 9.19 -27.82
C ALA A 229 4.26 9.34 -29.00
N GLY A 230 3.32 10.25 -28.89
CA GLY A 230 2.40 10.55 -29.98
C GLY A 230 3.19 10.98 -31.21
N PRO A 231 2.67 10.70 -32.42
CA PRO A 231 3.29 11.13 -33.67
C PRO A 231 3.41 12.64 -33.77
#